data_d7bc103bfcf021c687239873dad97f72
#
_entry.id   d7bc103bfcf021c687239873dad97f72
#
_cell.length_a   1.000
_cell.length_b   1.000
_cell.length_c   1.000
_cell.angle_alpha   90.00
_cell.angle_beta   90.00
_cell.angle_gamma   90.00
#
_symmetry.space_group_name_H-M   'P 1'
#
loop_
_entity.id
_entity.type
_entity.pdbx_description
1 polymer ?
#
loop_
_entity_poly.entity_id
_entity_poly.type
_entity_poly.pdbx_seq_one_letter_code
_entity_poly.pdbx_strand_id
1 'polypeptide(L)'
;MKNLKFYALLFCVLHILSYSNVMAIEEANYEVVEKNSIYEIRKYSDRLAVETVTDNQNSSFRKLFNYISGNNKTNEEIKMTTPVTRIEKEGRMTMQFYLPQKFNQNNAPDHKRSDVEIINIEGGYFAVLRYSGRSSDKNFIKHRDILSNELNKNNVSIKSSPIMATYNSPFTLPPFRRNEVMFKISF
;
A
#
# COMPACT_ATOMS: atom_id res chain seq x y z
N MET A 1 42.14 34.58 0.86
CA MET A 1 40.83 34.70 1.52
C MET A 1 39.62 34.23 0.68
N LYS A 2 39.63 34.32 -0.67
CA LYS A 2 38.52 33.87 -1.54
C LYS A 2 38.32 32.33 -1.51
N ASN A 3 39.39 31.54 -1.45
CA ASN A 3 39.34 30.08 -1.50
C ASN A 3 38.79 29.47 -0.20
N LEU A 4 39.03 30.09 0.95
CA LEU A 4 38.52 29.59 2.26
C LEU A 4 37.01 29.68 2.36
N LYS A 5 36.38 30.72 1.80
CA LYS A 5 34.90 30.85 1.78
C LYS A 5 34.25 29.84 0.83
N PHE A 6 34.94 29.50 -0.29
CA PHE A 6 34.45 28.47 -1.23
C PHE A 6 34.48 27.08 -0.62
N TYR A 7 35.54 26.70 0.09
CA TYR A 7 35.63 25.42 0.78
C TYR A 7 34.67 25.32 1.94
N ALA A 8 34.39 26.42 2.68
CA ALA A 8 33.38 26.43 3.74
C ALA A 8 31.96 26.23 3.18
N LEU A 9 31.63 26.83 2.04
CA LEU A 9 30.36 26.68 1.36
C LEU A 9 30.17 25.23 0.84
N LEU A 10 31.21 24.65 0.24
CA LEU A 10 31.22 23.27 -0.25
C LEU A 10 31.06 22.27 0.89
N PHE A 11 31.71 22.53 2.04
CA PHE A 11 31.60 21.70 3.23
C PHE A 11 30.18 21.74 3.85
N CYS A 12 29.53 22.90 3.89
CA CYS A 12 28.14 23.04 4.32
C CYS A 12 27.17 22.31 3.38
N VAL A 13 27.38 22.37 2.07
CA VAL A 13 26.52 21.65 1.10
C VAL A 13 26.67 20.14 1.23
N LEU A 14 27.88 19.64 1.44
CA LEU A 14 28.13 18.21 1.67
C LEU A 14 27.47 17.72 3.01
N HIS A 15 27.48 18.54 4.06
CA HIS A 15 26.83 18.18 5.33
C HIS A 15 25.30 18.20 5.23
N ILE A 16 24.70 19.08 4.43
CA ILE A 16 23.23 19.11 4.24
C ILE A 16 22.76 17.85 3.49
N LEU A 17 23.57 17.30 2.57
CA LEU A 17 23.28 16.05 1.86
C LEU A 17 23.35 14.81 2.75
N SER A 18 24.00 14.88 3.92
CA SER A 18 24.21 13.72 4.81
C SER A 18 23.07 13.46 5.81
N TYR A 19 22.06 14.34 5.93
CA TYR A 19 21.00 14.23 6.95
C TYR A 19 19.61 13.89 6.42
N SER A 20 19.49 13.55 5.14
CA SER A 20 18.19 13.06 4.63
C SER A 20 18.05 11.56 4.84
N ASN A 21 17.99 11.10 6.10
CA ASN A 21 17.30 9.84 6.38
C ASN A 21 15.80 10.06 6.16
N VAL A 22 15.40 10.16 4.89
CA VAL A 22 14.00 9.95 4.53
C VAL A 22 13.72 8.51 4.91
N MET A 23 13.09 8.30 6.07
CA MET A 23 12.61 6.98 6.46
C MET A 23 11.61 6.57 5.39
N ALA A 24 12.04 5.71 4.48
CA ALA A 24 11.16 5.16 3.46
C ALA A 24 9.98 4.48 4.18
N ILE A 25 8.76 4.79 3.76
CA ILE A 25 7.58 4.11 4.26
C ILE A 25 7.71 2.63 3.87
N GLU A 26 7.56 1.73 4.83
CA GLU A 26 7.69 0.30 4.61
C GLU A 26 6.67 -0.17 3.56
N GLU A 27 7.14 -0.92 2.58
CA GLU A 27 6.34 -1.56 1.55
C GLU A 27 6.49 -3.07 1.66
N ALA A 28 5.42 -3.81 1.39
CA ALA A 28 5.47 -5.26 1.38
C ALA A 28 6.45 -5.79 0.32
N ASN A 29 7.35 -6.65 0.74
CA ASN A 29 8.26 -7.33 -0.17
C ASN A 29 7.50 -8.29 -1.09
N TYR A 30 7.92 -8.34 -2.34
CA TYR A 30 7.42 -9.28 -3.33
C TYR A 30 8.53 -9.70 -4.30
N GLU A 31 8.35 -10.85 -4.91
CA GLU A 31 9.15 -11.33 -6.02
C GLU A 31 8.37 -11.10 -7.33
N VAL A 32 9.01 -10.51 -8.34
CA VAL A 32 8.44 -10.43 -9.68
C VAL A 32 8.74 -11.73 -10.40
N VAL A 33 7.71 -12.54 -10.62
CA VAL A 33 7.80 -13.86 -11.25
C VAL A 33 7.72 -13.76 -12.77
N GLU A 34 6.84 -12.89 -13.24
CA GLU A 34 6.63 -12.63 -14.66
C GLU A 34 6.29 -11.14 -14.87
N LYS A 35 6.69 -10.61 -16.03
CA LYS A 35 6.40 -9.23 -16.41
C LYS A 35 6.21 -9.11 -17.91
N ASN A 36 5.17 -8.39 -18.31
CA ASN A 36 4.96 -7.97 -19.68
C ASN A 36 4.81 -6.44 -19.77
N SER A 37 4.39 -5.92 -20.91
CA SER A 37 4.22 -4.47 -21.12
C SER A 37 3.05 -3.84 -20.35
N ILE A 38 2.12 -4.63 -19.81
CA ILE A 38 0.87 -4.18 -19.20
C ILE A 38 0.84 -4.46 -17.70
N TYR A 39 1.24 -5.65 -17.27
CA TYR A 39 1.18 -6.08 -15.88
C TYR A 39 2.39 -6.91 -15.45
N GLU A 40 2.54 -7.07 -14.15
CA GLU A 40 3.49 -7.97 -13.49
C GLU A 40 2.73 -9.06 -12.74
N ILE A 41 3.25 -10.29 -12.72
CA ILE A 41 2.87 -11.32 -11.77
C ILE A 41 3.85 -11.26 -10.62
N ARG A 42 3.34 -10.98 -9.43
CA ARG A 42 4.12 -10.86 -8.20
C ARG A 42 3.71 -11.93 -7.21
N LYS A 43 4.71 -12.53 -6.55
CA LYS A 43 4.51 -13.44 -5.43
C LYS A 43 4.72 -12.68 -4.12
N TYR A 44 3.71 -12.70 -3.25
CA TYR A 44 3.75 -12.13 -1.91
C TYR A 44 3.70 -13.24 -0.85
N SER A 45 4.36 -13.00 0.28
CA SER A 45 4.17 -13.79 1.50
C SER A 45 2.90 -13.34 2.23
N ASP A 46 2.46 -14.13 3.21
CA ASP A 46 1.39 -13.75 4.15
C ASP A 46 1.74 -12.44 4.85
N ARG A 47 0.72 -11.63 5.11
CA ARG A 47 0.88 -10.32 5.73
C ARG A 47 -0.24 -10.04 6.71
N LEU A 48 0.13 -9.46 7.84
CA LEU A 48 -0.84 -8.97 8.80
C LEU A 48 -1.36 -7.59 8.36
N ALA A 49 -2.65 -7.38 8.51
CA ALA A 49 -3.29 -6.09 8.25
C ALA A 49 -4.33 -5.79 9.30
N VAL A 50 -4.64 -4.52 9.47
CA VAL A 50 -5.83 -4.05 10.16
C VAL A 50 -6.85 -3.61 9.12
N GLU A 51 -8.10 -4.07 9.26
CA GLU A 51 -9.18 -3.75 8.32
C GLU A 51 -10.42 -3.17 9.00
N THR A 52 -11.19 -2.44 8.23
CA THR A 52 -12.53 -1.99 8.60
C THR A 52 -13.45 -2.00 7.39
N VAL A 53 -14.69 -2.39 7.63
CA VAL A 53 -15.76 -2.32 6.63
C VAL A 53 -16.49 -1.00 6.77
N THR A 54 -16.80 -0.35 5.64
CA THR A 54 -17.52 0.92 5.66
C THR A 54 -18.07 1.32 4.31
N ASP A 55 -19.07 2.18 4.35
CA ASP A 55 -19.65 2.84 3.17
C ASP A 55 -18.95 4.19 2.85
N ASN A 56 -18.04 4.65 3.73
CA ASN A 56 -17.37 5.95 3.58
C ASN A 56 -15.84 5.83 3.74
N GLN A 57 -15.12 6.14 2.66
CA GLN A 57 -13.66 6.06 2.60
C GLN A 57 -12.95 6.89 3.68
N ASN A 58 -13.42 8.13 3.92
CA ASN A 58 -12.76 9.02 4.90
C ASN A 58 -12.92 8.52 6.34
N SER A 59 -14.09 7.96 6.66
CA SER A 59 -14.33 7.39 7.99
C SER A 59 -13.50 6.13 8.22
N SER A 60 -13.34 5.28 7.20
CA SER A 60 -12.49 4.08 7.27
C SER A 60 -11.04 4.42 7.50
N PHE A 61 -10.51 5.33 6.68
CA PHE A 61 -9.13 5.78 6.84
C PHE A 61 -8.87 6.28 8.26
N ARG A 62 -9.76 7.13 8.80
CA ARG A 62 -9.62 7.66 10.16
C ARG A 62 -9.68 6.58 11.24
N LYS A 63 -10.53 5.55 11.09
CA LYS A 63 -10.60 4.43 12.04
C LYS A 63 -9.28 3.67 12.10
N LEU A 64 -8.75 3.28 10.93
CA LEU A 64 -7.48 2.56 10.85
C LEU A 64 -6.29 3.44 11.24
N PHE A 65 -6.32 4.73 10.89
CA PHE A 65 -5.29 5.68 11.28
C PHE A 65 -5.26 5.86 12.80
N ASN A 66 -6.42 5.96 13.47
CA ASN A 66 -6.49 6.02 14.92
C ASN A 66 -5.86 4.78 15.57
N TYR A 67 -6.13 3.58 15.03
CA TYR A 67 -5.54 2.34 15.53
C TYR A 67 -4.01 2.39 15.47
N ILE A 68 -3.42 2.75 14.33
CA ILE A 68 -1.95 2.80 14.19
C ILE A 68 -1.33 3.98 14.96
N SER A 69 -2.09 5.03 15.26
CA SER A 69 -1.65 6.17 16.08
C SER A 69 -1.74 5.92 17.60
N GLY A 70 -1.84 4.66 18.03
CA GLY A 70 -1.83 4.26 19.43
C GLY A 70 -3.23 4.07 20.06
N ASN A 71 -4.33 4.20 19.33
CA ASN A 71 -5.65 3.86 19.86
C ASN A 71 -5.92 2.34 19.75
N ASN A 72 -4.98 1.55 20.28
CA ASN A 72 -5.00 0.09 20.42
C ASN A 72 -4.82 -0.28 21.90
N LYS A 73 -4.97 -1.56 22.27
CA LYS A 73 -4.95 -1.99 23.68
C LYS A 73 -3.63 -1.71 24.41
N THR A 74 -2.52 -1.69 23.70
CA THR A 74 -1.19 -1.44 24.29
C THR A 74 -0.77 0.03 24.24
N ASN A 75 -1.56 0.91 23.61
CA ASN A 75 -1.23 2.31 23.30
C ASN A 75 0.08 2.44 22.46
N GLU A 76 0.43 1.44 21.67
CA GLU A 76 1.63 1.44 20.84
C GLU A 76 1.36 2.18 19.52
N GLU A 77 2.26 3.10 19.16
CA GLU A 77 2.27 3.73 17.85
C GLU A 77 2.89 2.77 16.82
N ILE A 78 2.14 2.49 15.76
CA ILE A 78 2.53 1.61 14.66
C ILE A 78 2.85 2.48 13.43
N LYS A 79 4.03 2.31 12.85
CA LYS A 79 4.42 3.07 11.65
C LYS A 79 3.48 2.76 10.48
N MET A 80 3.11 3.80 9.74
CA MET A 80 2.35 3.65 8.50
C MET A 80 3.16 2.86 7.47
N THR A 81 2.50 1.95 6.76
CA THR A 81 3.05 1.21 5.63
C THR A 81 2.31 1.54 4.33
N THR A 82 2.82 1.10 3.20
CA THR A 82 2.16 1.17 1.90
C THR A 82 2.07 -0.23 1.26
N PRO A 83 1.06 -0.44 0.43
CA PRO A 83 -0.07 0.43 0.08
C PRO A 83 -1.19 0.44 1.12
N VAL A 84 -2.08 1.43 1.04
CA VAL A 84 -3.45 1.31 1.55
C VAL A 84 -4.28 0.60 0.49
N THR A 85 -4.97 -0.47 0.88
CA THR A 85 -5.81 -1.22 -0.05
C THR A 85 -7.30 -1.04 0.23
N ARG A 86 -8.08 -1.09 -0.84
CA ARG A 86 -9.54 -1.18 -0.81
C ARG A 86 -9.98 -2.37 -1.65
N ILE A 87 -10.91 -3.15 -1.13
CA ILE A 87 -11.48 -4.32 -1.79
C ILE A 87 -12.97 -4.40 -1.48
N GLU A 88 -13.77 -4.76 -2.45
CA GLU A 88 -15.17 -5.10 -2.21
C GLU A 88 -15.28 -6.57 -1.78
N LYS A 89 -15.85 -6.78 -0.59
CA LYS A 89 -16.14 -8.10 -0.04
C LYS A 89 -17.65 -8.16 0.27
N GLU A 90 -18.35 -9.12 -0.33
CA GLU A 90 -19.78 -9.35 -0.07
C GLU A 90 -20.65 -8.09 -0.24
N GLY A 91 -20.38 -7.30 -1.29
CA GLY A 91 -21.10 -6.05 -1.58
C GLY A 91 -20.75 -4.88 -0.66
N ARG A 92 -19.76 -5.04 0.23
CA ARG A 92 -19.30 -3.98 1.13
C ARG A 92 -17.85 -3.62 0.86
N MET A 93 -17.55 -2.31 0.88
CA MET A 93 -16.19 -1.82 0.72
C MET A 93 -15.40 -2.03 2.01
N THR A 94 -14.24 -2.67 1.89
CA THR A 94 -13.29 -2.91 2.97
C THR A 94 -12.01 -2.13 2.71
N MET A 95 -11.48 -1.47 3.73
CA MET A 95 -10.18 -0.79 3.70
C MET A 95 -9.20 -1.50 4.62
N GLN A 96 -7.94 -1.62 4.17
CA GLN A 96 -6.89 -2.32 4.89
C GLN A 96 -5.62 -1.46 4.96
N PHE A 97 -4.98 -1.47 6.15
CA PHE A 97 -3.61 -1.02 6.35
C PHE A 97 -2.76 -2.22 6.73
N TYR A 98 -1.73 -2.51 5.94
CA TYR A 98 -0.78 -3.57 6.30
C TYR A 98 0.02 -3.13 7.52
N LEU A 99 0.27 -4.06 8.43
CA LEU A 99 1.15 -3.81 9.56
C LEU A 99 2.62 -4.02 9.16
N PRO A 100 3.57 -3.30 9.78
CA PRO A 100 5.00 -3.56 9.59
C PRO A 100 5.36 -5.02 9.79
N GLN A 101 6.37 -5.52 9.08
CA GLN A 101 6.80 -6.93 9.11
C GLN A 101 7.21 -7.43 10.53
N LYS A 102 7.55 -6.51 11.44
CA LYS A 102 7.83 -6.87 12.85
C LYS A 102 6.63 -7.45 13.59
N PHE A 103 5.40 -7.22 13.09
CA PHE A 103 4.17 -7.71 13.71
C PHE A 103 3.72 -9.04 13.11
N ASN A 104 3.23 -9.90 13.99
CA ASN A 104 2.56 -11.15 13.71
C ASN A 104 1.32 -11.28 14.60
N GLN A 105 0.56 -12.37 14.46
CA GLN A 105 -0.68 -12.58 15.23
C GLN A 105 -0.47 -12.59 16.75
N ASN A 106 0.75 -12.89 17.23
CA ASN A 106 1.02 -13.01 18.67
C ASN A 106 1.46 -11.69 19.30
N ASN A 107 1.93 -10.71 18.51
CA ASN A 107 2.50 -9.47 19.03
C ASN A 107 1.85 -8.19 18.47
N ALA A 108 0.92 -8.29 17.54
CA ALA A 108 0.18 -7.13 17.09
C ALA A 108 -0.75 -6.62 18.19
N PRO A 109 -0.76 -5.31 18.49
CA PRO A 109 -1.64 -4.75 19.50
C PRO A 109 -3.12 -4.98 19.16
N ASP A 110 -3.87 -5.57 20.07
CA ASP A 110 -5.32 -5.74 19.89
C ASP A 110 -6.03 -4.39 19.68
N HIS A 111 -7.10 -4.42 18.88
CA HIS A 111 -7.94 -3.25 18.69
C HIS A 111 -8.82 -2.94 19.91
N LYS A 112 -9.15 -1.66 20.12
CA LYS A 112 -10.11 -1.20 21.13
C LYS A 112 -11.54 -1.10 20.59
N ARG A 113 -11.69 -1.07 19.27
CA ARG A 113 -12.95 -0.84 18.56
C ARG A 113 -13.45 -2.12 17.93
N SER A 114 -14.75 -2.40 18.03
CA SER A 114 -15.40 -3.56 17.42
C SER A 114 -15.54 -3.50 15.90
N ASP A 115 -15.32 -2.32 15.29
CA ASP A 115 -15.40 -2.10 13.84
C ASP A 115 -14.02 -2.04 13.16
N VAL A 116 -12.98 -2.50 13.85
CA VAL A 116 -11.61 -2.65 13.36
C VAL A 116 -11.14 -4.06 13.71
N GLU A 117 -10.60 -4.78 12.75
CA GLU A 117 -10.15 -6.17 12.92
C GLU A 117 -8.70 -6.34 12.46
N ILE A 118 -7.96 -7.22 13.14
CA ILE A 118 -6.64 -7.66 12.72
C ILE A 118 -6.82 -8.95 11.95
N ILE A 119 -6.35 -8.97 10.70
CA ILE A 119 -6.51 -10.12 9.80
C ILE A 119 -5.18 -10.56 9.23
N ASN A 120 -5.09 -11.86 8.91
CA ASN A 120 -4.03 -12.38 8.07
C ASN A 120 -4.47 -12.34 6.60
N ILE A 121 -3.69 -11.67 5.76
CA ILE A 121 -3.89 -11.67 4.31
C ILE A 121 -2.96 -12.72 3.72
N GLU A 122 -3.55 -13.80 3.22
CA GLU A 122 -2.80 -14.85 2.56
C GLU A 122 -2.00 -14.33 1.37
N GLY A 123 -0.75 -14.69 1.33
CA GLY A 123 0.13 -14.47 0.20
C GLY A 123 -0.32 -15.23 -1.06
N GLY A 124 0.60 -15.43 -1.96
CA GLY A 124 0.39 -16.10 -3.24
C GLY A 124 0.67 -15.20 -4.42
N TYR A 125 0.11 -15.55 -5.58
CA TYR A 125 0.38 -14.85 -6.82
C TYR A 125 -0.67 -13.79 -7.10
N PHE A 126 -0.20 -12.60 -7.48
CA PHE A 126 -1.05 -11.47 -7.83
C PHE A 126 -0.63 -10.90 -9.17
N ALA A 127 -1.59 -10.72 -10.06
CA ALA A 127 -1.40 -9.90 -11.25
C ALA A 127 -1.60 -8.43 -10.88
N VAL A 128 -0.66 -7.57 -11.25
CA VAL A 128 -0.58 -6.18 -10.81
C VAL A 128 -0.36 -5.25 -11.99
N LEU A 129 -1.28 -4.31 -12.19
CA LEU A 129 -1.14 -3.22 -13.16
C LEU A 129 -0.94 -1.91 -12.42
N ARG A 130 0.21 -1.26 -12.65
CA ARG A 130 0.56 0.05 -12.09
C ARG A 130 0.09 1.17 -13.00
N TYR A 131 -0.49 2.23 -12.41
CA TYR A 131 -0.95 3.41 -13.13
C TYR A 131 -0.78 4.68 -12.29
N SER A 132 -0.83 5.84 -12.96
CA SER A 132 -0.76 7.16 -12.32
C SER A 132 -2.12 7.87 -12.33
N GLY A 133 -2.16 9.08 -11.81
CA GLY A 133 -3.35 9.92 -11.79
C GLY A 133 -4.07 9.92 -10.44
N ARG A 134 -5.29 10.45 -10.41
CA ARG A 134 -6.12 10.52 -9.21
C ARG A 134 -6.54 9.12 -8.75
N SER A 135 -6.49 8.87 -7.45
CA SER A 135 -7.03 7.65 -6.81
C SER A 135 -8.57 7.74 -6.73
N SER A 136 -9.22 7.75 -7.89
CA SER A 136 -10.68 7.78 -8.02
C SER A 136 -11.20 6.46 -8.56
N ASP A 137 -12.46 6.13 -8.25
CA ASP A 137 -13.09 4.90 -8.70
C ASP A 137 -13.15 4.84 -10.24
N LYS A 138 -13.37 5.97 -10.92
CA LYS A 138 -13.33 6.04 -12.39
C LYS A 138 -11.97 5.61 -12.96
N ASN A 139 -10.86 6.11 -12.37
CA ASN A 139 -9.52 5.76 -12.83
C ASN A 139 -9.19 4.30 -12.48
N PHE A 140 -9.62 3.83 -11.32
CA PHE A 140 -9.48 2.43 -10.91
C PHE A 140 -10.25 1.48 -11.84
N ILE A 141 -11.52 1.72 -12.09
CA ILE A 141 -12.37 0.90 -12.98
C ILE A 141 -11.74 0.77 -14.36
N LYS A 142 -11.27 1.88 -14.95
CA LYS A 142 -10.57 1.85 -16.24
C LYS A 142 -9.40 0.86 -16.24
N HIS A 143 -8.54 0.90 -15.23
CA HIS A 143 -7.35 0.05 -15.18
C HIS A 143 -7.66 -1.38 -14.74
N ARG A 144 -8.70 -1.57 -13.91
CA ARG A 144 -9.27 -2.89 -13.59
C ARG A 144 -9.71 -3.61 -14.87
N ASP A 145 -10.44 -2.92 -15.73
CA ASP A 145 -10.96 -3.51 -16.97
C ASP A 145 -9.83 -3.86 -17.94
N ILE A 146 -8.79 -3.01 -18.04
CA ILE A 146 -7.59 -3.32 -18.81
C ILE A 146 -6.93 -4.59 -18.28
N LEU A 147 -6.66 -4.67 -16.98
CA LEU A 147 -6.00 -5.83 -16.38
C LEU A 147 -6.84 -7.10 -16.54
N SER A 148 -8.14 -7.04 -16.23
CA SER A 148 -9.05 -8.18 -16.34
C SER A 148 -9.12 -8.71 -17.78
N ASN A 149 -9.19 -7.83 -18.77
CA ASN A 149 -9.22 -8.23 -20.19
C ASN A 149 -7.90 -8.90 -20.60
N GLU A 150 -6.75 -8.38 -20.15
CA GLU A 150 -5.44 -8.98 -20.47
C GLU A 150 -5.27 -10.35 -19.80
N LEU A 151 -5.71 -10.50 -18.54
CA LEU A 151 -5.68 -11.79 -17.85
C LEU A 151 -6.55 -12.83 -18.56
N ASN A 152 -7.76 -12.43 -18.99
CA ASN A 152 -8.66 -13.31 -19.75
C ASN A 152 -8.04 -13.73 -21.10
N LYS A 153 -7.43 -12.81 -21.85
CA LYS A 153 -6.73 -13.14 -23.11
C LYS A 153 -5.60 -14.13 -22.92
N ASN A 154 -4.89 -14.03 -21.79
CA ASN A 154 -3.77 -14.91 -21.46
C ASN A 154 -4.21 -16.19 -20.72
N ASN A 155 -5.52 -16.45 -20.58
CA ASN A 155 -6.09 -17.58 -19.83
C ASN A 155 -5.64 -17.66 -18.37
N VAL A 156 -5.35 -16.52 -17.73
CA VAL A 156 -4.99 -16.45 -16.31
C VAL A 156 -6.24 -16.42 -15.44
N SER A 157 -6.39 -17.39 -14.55
CA SER A 157 -7.57 -17.52 -13.69
C SER A 157 -7.54 -16.54 -12.51
N ILE A 158 -8.49 -15.60 -12.47
CA ILE A 158 -8.70 -14.64 -11.38
C ILE A 158 -9.38 -15.35 -10.20
N LYS A 159 -8.90 -15.13 -8.98
CA LYS A 159 -9.34 -15.76 -7.73
C LYS A 159 -9.88 -14.78 -6.69
N SER A 160 -9.86 -13.48 -6.95
CA SER A 160 -10.34 -12.46 -5.99
C SER A 160 -11.16 -11.37 -6.67
N SER A 161 -11.90 -10.61 -5.88
CA SER A 161 -12.33 -9.27 -6.28
C SER A 161 -11.13 -8.38 -6.59
N PRO A 162 -11.31 -7.33 -7.43
CA PRO A 162 -10.23 -6.39 -7.72
C PRO A 162 -9.83 -5.60 -6.48
N ILE A 163 -8.53 -5.46 -6.27
CA ILE A 163 -7.93 -4.74 -5.16
C ILE A 163 -7.39 -3.41 -5.69
N MET A 164 -7.84 -2.30 -5.12
CA MET A 164 -7.26 -0.98 -5.35
C MET A 164 -6.16 -0.71 -4.35
N ALA A 165 -4.94 -0.51 -4.79
CA ALA A 165 -3.79 -0.21 -3.95
C ALA A 165 -3.28 1.21 -4.19
N THR A 166 -3.15 2.00 -3.12
CA THR A 166 -2.75 3.41 -3.16
C THR A 166 -1.48 3.60 -2.34
N TYR A 167 -0.43 4.14 -2.95
CA TYR A 167 0.91 4.23 -2.34
C TYR A 167 1.27 5.62 -1.84
N ASN A 168 0.64 6.66 -2.34
CA ASN A 168 1.03 8.04 -2.08
C ASN A 168 0.04 8.80 -1.23
N SER A 169 0.57 9.79 -0.51
CA SER A 169 -0.23 10.79 0.20
C SER A 169 -1.20 11.52 -0.76
N PRO A 170 -2.37 11.95 -0.27
CA PRO A 170 -3.32 12.74 -1.04
C PRO A 170 -2.75 14.07 -1.56
N PHE A 171 -1.66 14.57 -0.94
CA PHE A 171 -0.95 15.79 -1.37
C PHE A 171 -0.02 15.58 -2.55
N THR A 172 0.33 14.34 -2.90
CA THR A 172 1.13 14.03 -4.09
C THR A 172 0.37 14.43 -5.35
N LEU A 173 1.02 15.17 -6.27
CA LEU A 173 0.41 15.57 -7.53
C LEU A 173 0.01 14.35 -8.36
N PRO A 174 -1.17 14.34 -8.99
CA PRO A 174 -1.71 13.16 -9.65
C PRO A 174 -0.77 12.44 -10.63
N PRO A 175 0.02 13.12 -11.48
CA PRO A 175 0.93 12.45 -12.41
C PRO A 175 2.03 11.62 -11.73
N PHE A 176 2.39 12.00 -10.49
CA PHE A 176 3.46 11.32 -9.71
C PHE A 176 2.93 10.27 -8.75
N ARG A 177 1.61 10.06 -8.71
CA ARG A 177 1.01 9.02 -7.86
C ARG A 177 1.26 7.64 -8.45
N ARG A 178 1.61 6.70 -7.58
CA ARG A 178 1.58 5.27 -7.84
C ARG A 178 0.26 4.72 -7.30
N ASN A 179 -0.57 4.23 -8.19
CA ASN A 179 -1.74 3.42 -7.88
C ASN A 179 -1.56 2.05 -8.56
N GLU A 180 -2.18 1.02 -8.02
CA GLU A 180 -2.18 -0.30 -8.62
C GLU A 180 -3.58 -0.92 -8.56
N VAL A 181 -3.91 -1.67 -9.60
CA VAL A 181 -4.98 -2.67 -9.58
C VAL A 181 -4.32 -4.02 -9.41
N MET A 182 -4.87 -4.83 -8.49
CA MET A 182 -4.34 -6.17 -8.24
C MET A 182 -5.47 -7.20 -8.25
N PHE A 183 -5.19 -8.40 -8.77
CA PHE A 183 -6.03 -9.59 -8.60
C PHE A 183 -5.19 -10.73 -8.06
N LYS A 184 -5.69 -11.45 -7.04
CA LYS A 184 -5.12 -12.76 -6.70
C LYS A 184 -5.45 -13.72 -7.85
N ILE A 185 -4.48 -14.50 -8.28
CA ILE A 185 -4.60 -15.38 -9.44
C ILE A 185 -4.14 -16.80 -9.10
N SER A 186 -4.56 -17.78 -9.93
CA SER A 186 -3.88 -19.08 -10.03
C SER A 186 -2.70 -18.93 -10.98
N PHE A 187 -1.53 -19.34 -10.53
CA PHE A 187 -0.30 -19.30 -11.33
C PHE A 187 0.48 -20.58 -11.13
#